data_ef5aa274bff7d5b982a3049f9f61b08e
#
_entry.id   ef5aa274bff7d5b982a3049f9f61b08e
#
_cell.length_a   1.000
_cell.length_b   1.000
_cell.length_c   1.000
_cell.angle_alpha   90.00
_cell.angle_beta   90.00
_cell.angle_gamma   90.00
#
_symmetry.space_group_name_H-M   'P 1'
#
loop_
_entity.id
_entity.type
_entity.pdbx_description
1 polymer ?
#
loop_
_entity_poly.entity_id
_entity_poly.type
_entity_poly.pdbx_seq_one_letter_code
_entity_poly.pdbx_strand_id
1 'polypeptide(L)'
;MKNERRFGMLRKVCAMAVASVLAVGCLTACGSSKNSGPLTLDQIKENGKLTVATEAAYEPFEYMDGDKIVGYNADIFAKICDDLGVELDYIDLPFQGILAGLEAKKYDVVGATLGVTAERASKYTMTYPIQNGTTVFVKRKGDDSIKSIEDMSGKKVGTQTSCYNEDDTKKFNEKLQSEGKEGYSELLTYDSFPEAFAELKNGKIDLVAQNYASCAAVVMKNPDDYEIVCDDSGKAEMVGTDTWVSWAVRKEDTELSDYINSEIHKFKEDGTLAELQKKWFGEATDLPESDYIPAE
;
A
#
# COMPACT_ATOMS: atom_id res chain seq x y z
N MET A 1 69.83 40.70 16.54
CA MET A 1 70.86 41.24 15.65
C MET A 1 71.03 40.34 14.44
N LYS A 2 70.88 40.89 13.27
CA LYS A 2 71.08 40.27 11.94
C LYS A 2 70.12 39.08 11.57
N ASN A 3 69.03 39.32 10.86
CA ASN A 3 68.86 39.12 9.44
C ASN A 3 67.44 39.45 9.00
N GLU A 4 67.13 40.70 9.02
CA GLU A 4 66.05 41.27 8.16
C GLU A 4 66.76 41.90 6.99
N ARG A 5 66.54 41.44 5.81
CA ARG A 5 66.72 42.08 4.46
C ARG A 5 67.05 41.07 3.39
N ARG A 6 66.07 40.24 3.02
CA ARG A 6 66.13 39.52 1.74
C ARG A 6 64.78 39.01 1.28
N PHE A 7 63.71 39.79 1.38
CA PHE A 7 62.40 39.45 0.78
C PHE A 7 61.81 40.71 0.13
N GLY A 8 62.46 41.22 -0.83
CA GLY A 8 61.98 42.46 -1.49
C GLY A 8 62.32 42.56 -2.97
N MET A 9 62.42 41.49 -3.73
CA MET A 9 62.74 41.65 -5.13
C MET A 9 62.40 40.44 -6.02
N LEU A 10 61.23 39.88 -5.86
CA LEU A 10 60.72 38.84 -6.79
C LEU A 10 59.20 38.99 -7.04
N ARG A 11 58.75 40.23 -7.14
CA ARG A 11 57.33 40.55 -7.27
C ARG A 11 56.97 41.37 -8.50
N LYS A 12 57.78 41.36 -9.54
CA LYS A 12 57.52 42.21 -10.76
C LYS A 12 57.95 41.57 -12.10
N VAL A 13 57.91 40.26 -12.27
CA VAL A 13 58.08 39.69 -13.63
C VAL A 13 57.27 38.37 -13.66
N CYS A 14 55.99 38.41 -13.89
CA CYS A 14 55.14 37.33 -14.41
C CYS A 14 53.71 37.87 -14.55
N ALA A 15 53.60 39.02 -15.19
CA ALA A 15 52.34 39.52 -15.66
C ALA A 15 52.51 39.73 -17.17
N MET A 16 52.32 38.71 -17.95
CA MET A 16 51.98 38.73 -19.41
C MET A 16 52.39 37.40 -20.06
N ALA A 17 51.55 36.48 -20.04
CA ALA A 17 51.41 35.39 -21.04
C ALA A 17 50.52 34.26 -20.49
N VAL A 18 49.22 34.46 -20.38
CA VAL A 18 48.19 33.40 -20.51
C VAL A 18 46.86 34.11 -20.87
N ALA A 19 46.79 34.62 -22.03
CA ALA A 19 45.51 34.86 -22.72
C ALA A 19 45.51 33.89 -23.88
N SER A 20 44.44 33.09 -24.01
CA SER A 20 44.14 32.17 -25.12
C SER A 20 44.32 30.68 -24.79
N VAL A 21 43.46 30.11 -23.97
CA VAL A 21 42.79 28.82 -24.26
C VAL A 21 41.46 28.84 -23.49
N LEU A 22 40.49 29.55 -23.98
CA LEU A 22 39.07 29.30 -23.69
C LEU A 22 38.69 28.09 -24.53
N ALA A 23 39.09 26.90 -24.09
CA ALA A 23 38.50 25.65 -24.52
C ALA A 23 37.10 25.60 -23.96
N VAL A 24 36.14 25.65 -24.88
CA VAL A 24 34.75 25.29 -24.70
C VAL A 24 34.64 23.92 -24.10
N GLY A 25 34.68 23.86 -22.78
CA GLY A 25 34.19 22.73 -22.00
C GLY A 25 32.68 22.90 -21.90
N CYS A 26 31.94 22.31 -22.85
CA CYS A 26 30.54 22.01 -22.61
C CYS A 26 30.48 21.09 -21.38
N LEU A 27 30.33 21.70 -20.22
CA LEU A 27 29.75 21.04 -19.07
C LEU A 27 28.32 20.72 -19.47
N THR A 28 28.12 19.54 -20.06
CA THR A 28 26.84 18.85 -19.93
C THR A 28 26.67 18.54 -18.45
N ALA A 29 26.26 19.56 -17.70
CA ALA A 29 25.55 19.33 -16.46
C ALA A 29 24.29 18.57 -16.90
N CYS A 30 24.31 17.25 -16.79
CA CYS A 30 23.09 16.47 -16.62
C CYS A 30 22.47 16.92 -15.30
N GLY A 31 21.90 18.13 -15.32
CA GLY A 31 20.91 18.53 -14.36
C GLY A 31 19.74 17.58 -14.58
N SER A 32 19.51 16.64 -13.66
CA SER A 32 18.24 15.98 -13.51
C SER A 32 17.20 17.10 -13.39
N SER A 33 16.63 17.49 -14.50
CA SER A 33 15.41 18.29 -14.56
C SER A 33 14.40 17.47 -13.79
N LYS A 34 14.13 17.84 -12.54
CA LYS A 34 12.95 17.32 -11.85
C LYS A 34 11.78 17.79 -12.72
N ASN A 35 11.29 16.89 -13.55
CA ASN A 35 10.11 17.11 -14.35
C ASN A 35 8.98 17.47 -13.38
N SER A 36 8.57 18.71 -13.34
CA SER A 36 7.52 19.18 -12.43
C SER A 36 6.11 18.86 -12.97
N GLY A 37 6.03 18.21 -14.13
CA GLY A 37 4.79 17.81 -14.78
C GLY A 37 4.28 16.43 -14.34
N PRO A 38 3.14 15.99 -14.91
CA PRO A 38 2.63 14.63 -14.79
C PRO A 38 3.66 13.60 -15.28
N LEU A 39 3.64 12.42 -14.68
CA LEU A 39 4.45 11.29 -15.13
C LEU A 39 3.79 10.67 -16.38
N THR A 40 4.57 10.49 -17.45
CA THR A 40 4.10 9.87 -18.70
C THR A 40 4.63 8.44 -18.84
N LEU A 41 3.96 7.62 -19.65
CA LEU A 41 4.44 6.25 -19.95
C LEU A 41 5.79 6.25 -20.69
N ASP A 42 6.03 7.26 -21.55
CA ASP A 42 7.32 7.41 -22.21
C ASP A 42 8.46 7.65 -21.22
N GLN A 43 8.23 8.47 -20.18
CA GLN A 43 9.21 8.68 -19.12
C GLN A 43 9.49 7.41 -18.30
N ILE A 44 8.44 6.61 -18.01
CA ILE A 44 8.61 5.31 -17.33
C ILE A 44 9.43 4.36 -18.20
N LYS A 45 9.14 4.29 -19.51
CA LYS A 45 9.92 3.48 -20.46
C LYS A 45 11.36 3.97 -20.61
N GLU A 46 11.60 5.26 -20.66
CA GLU A 46 12.94 5.85 -20.68
C GLU A 46 13.73 5.55 -19.40
N ASN A 47 13.06 5.55 -18.24
CA ASN A 47 13.64 5.16 -16.95
C ASN A 47 13.88 3.66 -16.82
N GLY A 48 13.23 2.84 -17.67
CA GLY A 48 13.35 1.39 -17.71
C GLY A 48 12.67 0.66 -16.55
N LYS A 49 11.93 1.37 -15.69
CA LYS A 49 11.26 0.76 -14.53
C LYS A 49 10.02 1.55 -14.10
N LEU A 50 9.07 0.82 -13.50
CA LEU A 50 7.94 1.36 -12.73
C LEU A 50 8.24 1.14 -11.24
N THR A 51 8.25 2.22 -10.45
CA THR A 51 8.51 2.13 -9.02
C THR A 51 7.20 2.08 -8.25
N VAL A 52 6.96 0.95 -7.58
CA VAL A 52 5.74 0.67 -6.83
C VAL A 52 6.07 0.50 -5.35
N ALA A 53 5.41 1.25 -4.47
CA ALA A 53 5.59 1.12 -3.04
C ALA A 53 4.44 0.33 -2.41
N THR A 54 4.77 -0.55 -1.47
CA THR A 54 3.81 -1.34 -0.69
C THR A 54 4.29 -1.52 0.74
N GLU A 55 3.43 -2.07 1.60
CA GLU A 55 3.83 -2.68 2.87
C GLU A 55 3.81 -4.21 2.70
N ALA A 56 4.98 -4.83 2.62
CA ALA A 56 5.09 -6.26 2.34
C ALA A 56 4.86 -7.14 3.60
N ALA A 57 3.73 -6.88 4.29
CA ALA A 57 3.29 -7.58 5.50
C ALA A 57 1.79 -7.95 5.45
N TYR A 58 1.19 -7.99 4.24
CA TYR A 58 -0.25 -8.13 4.03
C TYR A 58 -0.59 -9.37 3.17
N GLU A 59 -0.26 -10.56 3.66
CA GLU A 59 -0.54 -11.81 2.95
C GLU A 59 -2.07 -12.06 2.79
N PRO A 60 -2.54 -12.59 1.65
CA PRO A 60 -1.80 -13.08 0.47
C PRO A 60 -1.62 -12.03 -0.64
N PHE A 61 -1.87 -10.75 -0.36
CA PHE A 61 -1.81 -9.68 -1.36
C PHE A 61 -0.37 -9.27 -1.69
N GLU A 62 0.41 -8.86 -0.67
CA GLU A 62 1.81 -8.49 -0.75
C GLU A 62 2.55 -8.83 0.54
N TYR A 63 3.57 -9.66 0.45
CA TYR A 63 4.37 -10.06 1.62
C TYR A 63 5.77 -10.50 1.22
N MET A 64 6.67 -10.53 2.20
CA MET A 64 8.04 -11.00 2.00
C MET A 64 8.10 -12.53 1.96
N ASP A 65 8.69 -13.08 0.88
CA ASP A 65 9.16 -14.46 0.81
C ASP A 65 10.67 -14.46 0.57
N GLY A 66 11.43 -14.67 1.64
CA GLY A 66 12.87 -14.39 1.63
C GLY A 66 13.14 -12.90 1.38
N ASP A 67 13.90 -12.61 0.32
CA ASP A 67 14.25 -11.23 -0.05
C ASP A 67 13.34 -10.64 -1.15
N LYS A 68 12.22 -11.30 -1.46
CA LYS A 68 11.31 -10.88 -2.53
C LYS A 68 9.93 -10.54 -2.00
N ILE A 69 9.34 -9.49 -2.55
CA ILE A 69 7.93 -9.21 -2.38
C ILE A 69 7.16 -10.10 -3.35
N VAL A 70 6.25 -10.90 -2.79
CA VAL A 70 5.38 -11.82 -3.53
C VAL A 70 3.92 -11.61 -3.14
N GLY A 71 2.99 -12.21 -3.86
CA GLY A 71 1.57 -12.14 -3.57
C GLY A 71 0.75 -11.76 -4.80
N TYR A 72 -0.56 -11.61 -4.56
CA TYR A 72 -1.51 -11.30 -5.61
C TYR A 72 -1.17 -10.00 -6.34
N ASN A 73 -0.88 -8.92 -5.59
CA ASN A 73 -0.52 -7.63 -6.16
C ASN A 73 0.82 -7.68 -6.91
N ALA A 74 1.81 -8.40 -6.36
CA ALA A 74 3.10 -8.57 -7.02
C ALA A 74 2.97 -9.27 -8.39
N ASP A 75 2.13 -10.31 -8.46
CA ASP A 75 1.89 -11.03 -9.72
C ASP A 75 1.19 -10.13 -10.77
N ILE A 76 0.25 -9.29 -10.36
CA ILE A 76 -0.43 -8.37 -11.30
C ILE A 76 0.55 -7.28 -11.76
N PHE A 77 1.31 -6.65 -10.85
CA PHE A 77 2.29 -5.62 -11.23
C PHE A 77 3.39 -6.17 -12.13
N ALA A 78 3.84 -7.42 -11.90
CA ALA A 78 4.80 -8.07 -12.79
C ALA A 78 4.26 -8.14 -14.23
N LYS A 79 2.99 -8.54 -14.41
CA LYS A 79 2.34 -8.57 -15.74
C LYS A 79 2.18 -7.18 -16.36
N ILE A 80 1.77 -6.18 -15.56
CA ILE A 80 1.65 -4.78 -16.02
C ILE A 80 3.02 -4.28 -16.52
N CYS A 81 4.08 -4.55 -15.79
CA CYS A 81 5.44 -4.14 -16.17
C CYS A 81 5.97 -4.91 -17.39
N ASP A 82 5.69 -6.22 -17.48
CA ASP A 82 6.05 -7.04 -18.64
C ASP A 82 5.38 -6.49 -19.92
N ASP A 83 4.10 -6.15 -19.87
CA ASP A 83 3.35 -5.61 -21.00
C ASP A 83 3.82 -4.17 -21.36
N LEU A 84 4.23 -3.37 -20.37
CA LEU A 84 4.81 -2.05 -20.60
C LEU A 84 6.26 -2.12 -21.13
N GLY A 85 6.94 -3.24 -20.92
CA GLY A 85 8.33 -3.45 -21.30
C GLY A 85 9.33 -2.79 -20.36
N VAL A 86 9.05 -2.75 -19.05
CA VAL A 86 9.89 -2.15 -18.00
C VAL A 86 10.08 -3.09 -16.83
N GLU A 87 11.08 -2.82 -15.98
CA GLU A 87 11.30 -3.55 -14.73
C GLU A 87 10.31 -3.11 -13.65
N LEU A 88 9.85 -4.05 -12.82
CA LEU A 88 9.11 -3.75 -11.59
C LEU A 88 10.10 -3.47 -10.45
N ASP A 89 10.16 -2.22 -9.99
CA ASP A 89 10.90 -1.81 -8.79
C ASP A 89 9.91 -1.76 -7.61
N TYR A 90 9.70 -2.91 -6.95
CA TYR A 90 8.73 -3.04 -5.89
C TYR A 90 9.38 -2.80 -4.53
N ILE A 91 8.95 -1.76 -3.80
CA ILE A 91 9.61 -1.25 -2.59
C ILE A 91 8.74 -1.53 -1.37
N ASP A 92 9.34 -2.16 -0.34
CA ASP A 92 8.71 -2.35 0.97
C ASP A 92 8.90 -1.12 1.86
N LEU A 93 7.80 -0.55 2.35
CA LEU A 93 7.76 0.63 3.20
C LEU A 93 6.66 0.48 4.26
N PRO A 94 6.77 1.13 5.43
CA PRO A 94 5.68 1.19 6.38
C PRO A 94 4.41 1.79 5.75
N PHE A 95 3.24 1.20 6.06
CA PHE A 95 1.95 1.65 5.54
C PHE A 95 1.69 3.13 5.85
N GLN A 96 2.05 3.54 7.06
CA GLN A 96 1.93 4.92 7.50
C GLN A 96 2.88 5.82 6.71
N GLY A 97 2.31 6.85 6.10
CA GLY A 97 3.07 7.79 5.27
C GLY A 97 3.30 7.34 3.82
N ILE A 98 2.85 6.14 3.42
CA ILE A 98 3.03 5.66 2.05
C ILE A 98 2.33 6.58 1.03
N LEU A 99 1.14 7.07 1.31
CA LEU A 99 0.45 8.02 0.42
C LEU A 99 1.15 9.39 0.36
N ALA A 100 1.71 9.87 1.47
CA ALA A 100 2.51 11.10 1.47
C ALA A 100 3.81 10.98 0.66
N GLY A 101 4.38 9.77 0.60
CA GLY A 101 5.52 9.48 -0.28
C GLY A 101 5.16 9.54 -1.76
N LEU A 102 3.95 9.12 -2.14
CA LEU A 102 3.40 9.23 -3.49
C LEU A 102 3.26 10.71 -3.89
N GLU A 103 2.67 11.55 -3.02
CA GLU A 103 2.57 13.00 -3.23
C GLU A 103 3.95 13.65 -3.40
N ALA A 104 4.93 13.19 -2.62
CA ALA A 104 6.32 13.65 -2.71
C ALA A 104 7.09 13.09 -3.92
N LYS A 105 6.44 12.34 -4.82
CA LYS A 105 7.02 11.74 -6.03
C LYS A 105 8.24 10.85 -5.75
N LYS A 106 8.21 10.10 -4.62
CA LYS A 106 9.26 9.15 -4.27
C LYS A 106 9.15 7.83 -5.04
N TYR A 107 7.97 7.52 -5.50
CA TYR A 107 7.58 6.36 -6.33
C TYR A 107 6.38 6.74 -7.19
N ASP A 108 6.02 5.88 -8.11
CA ASP A 108 5.04 6.15 -9.15
C ASP A 108 3.63 5.71 -8.75
N VAL A 109 3.54 4.59 -8.03
CA VAL A 109 2.28 3.96 -7.60
C VAL A 109 2.40 3.55 -6.13
N VAL A 110 1.32 3.67 -5.36
CA VAL A 110 1.13 2.90 -4.13
C VAL A 110 0.38 1.63 -4.49
N GLY A 111 1.11 0.52 -4.53
CA GLY A 111 0.63 -0.82 -4.86
C GLY A 111 0.29 -1.66 -3.62
N ALA A 112 0.04 -1.02 -2.48
CA ALA A 112 -0.51 -1.68 -1.31
C ALA A 112 -2.02 -1.91 -1.46
N THR A 113 -2.56 -2.85 -0.71
CA THR A 113 -4.01 -3.15 -0.68
C THR A 113 -4.78 -2.02 0.01
N LEU A 114 -5.11 -0.98 -0.76
CA LEU A 114 -5.79 0.22 -0.26
C LEU A 114 -7.31 0.09 -0.39
N GLY A 115 -8.05 0.22 0.72
CA GLY A 115 -9.49 0.41 0.65
C GLY A 115 -9.84 1.69 -0.13
N VAL A 116 -10.80 1.59 -1.04
CA VAL A 116 -11.33 2.74 -1.77
C VAL A 116 -12.27 3.50 -0.84
N THR A 117 -11.87 4.72 -0.45
CA THR A 117 -12.67 5.63 0.37
C THR A 117 -12.89 6.94 -0.35
N ALA A 118 -13.97 7.67 -0.03
CA ALA A 118 -14.23 9.00 -0.59
C ALA A 118 -13.06 9.96 -0.33
N GLU A 119 -12.47 9.90 0.87
CA GLU A 119 -11.30 10.72 1.21
C GLU A 119 -10.11 10.43 0.28
N ARG A 120 -9.74 9.15 0.09
CA ARG A 120 -8.63 8.77 -0.79
C ARG A 120 -8.92 9.14 -2.24
N ALA A 121 -10.12 8.86 -2.73
CA ALA A 121 -10.54 9.21 -4.08
C ALA A 121 -10.58 10.73 -4.32
N SER A 122 -10.78 11.55 -3.29
CA SER A 122 -10.69 13.01 -3.40
C SER A 122 -9.28 13.51 -3.66
N LYS A 123 -8.24 12.79 -3.19
CA LYS A 123 -6.82 13.19 -3.27
C LYS A 123 -6.04 12.46 -4.36
N TYR A 124 -6.39 11.21 -4.64
CA TYR A 124 -5.68 10.31 -5.55
C TYR A 124 -6.62 9.79 -6.63
N THR A 125 -6.06 9.32 -7.74
CA THR A 125 -6.76 8.43 -8.65
C THR A 125 -6.64 7.02 -8.10
N MET A 126 -7.78 6.46 -7.65
CA MET A 126 -7.85 5.05 -7.26
C MET A 126 -8.04 4.22 -8.54
N THR A 127 -7.23 3.19 -8.72
CA THR A 127 -7.35 2.30 -9.89
C THR A 127 -8.63 1.47 -9.83
N TYR A 128 -8.95 0.75 -10.89
CA TYR A 128 -10.02 -0.25 -10.81
C TYR A 128 -9.75 -1.24 -9.67
N PRO A 129 -10.82 -1.71 -9.01
CA PRO A 129 -10.68 -2.67 -7.92
C PRO A 129 -9.97 -3.95 -8.36
N ILE A 130 -9.14 -4.46 -7.46
CA ILE A 130 -8.40 -5.71 -7.65
C ILE A 130 -8.97 -6.84 -6.80
N GLN A 131 -9.68 -6.52 -5.72
CA GLN A 131 -10.34 -7.50 -4.85
C GLN A 131 -11.40 -6.83 -3.97
N ASN A 132 -12.28 -7.65 -3.36
CA ASN A 132 -13.19 -7.25 -2.30
C ASN A 132 -12.39 -6.96 -1.01
N GLY A 133 -12.75 -5.87 -0.33
CA GLY A 133 -12.10 -5.39 0.89
C GLY A 133 -12.90 -5.63 2.17
N THR A 134 -13.89 -6.53 2.17
CA THR A 134 -14.77 -6.73 3.30
C THR A 134 -14.02 -7.04 4.60
N THR A 135 -14.34 -6.28 5.65
CA THR A 135 -13.76 -6.45 6.98
C THR A 135 -14.45 -7.58 7.74
N VAL A 136 -13.66 -8.41 8.45
CA VAL A 136 -14.14 -9.41 9.41
C VAL A 136 -13.38 -9.29 10.72
N PHE A 137 -13.87 -9.97 11.75
CA PHE A 137 -13.14 -10.12 13.01
C PHE A 137 -12.52 -11.51 13.14
N VAL A 138 -11.29 -11.54 13.65
CA VAL A 138 -10.58 -12.74 14.06
C VAL A 138 -10.44 -12.72 15.58
N LYS A 139 -10.72 -13.86 16.22
CA LYS A 139 -10.56 -14.10 17.65
C LYS A 139 -9.54 -15.18 17.92
N ARG A 140 -9.14 -15.36 19.17
CA ARG A 140 -8.36 -16.54 19.59
C ARG A 140 -9.17 -17.81 19.40
N LYS A 141 -8.51 -18.87 19.00
CA LYS A 141 -9.13 -20.18 18.83
C LYS A 141 -9.77 -20.66 20.15
N GLY A 142 -11.04 -21.06 20.09
CA GLY A 142 -11.78 -21.56 21.24
C GLY A 142 -12.21 -20.51 22.25
N ASP A 143 -12.20 -19.22 21.91
CA ASP A 143 -12.77 -18.18 22.76
C ASP A 143 -14.30 -18.16 22.63
N ASP A 144 -14.98 -18.92 23.52
CA ASP A 144 -16.44 -19.05 23.55
C ASP A 144 -17.16 -17.80 24.06
N SER A 145 -16.43 -16.78 24.53
CA SER A 145 -17.01 -15.51 24.96
C SER A 145 -17.39 -14.59 23.78
N ILE A 146 -17.01 -14.97 22.56
CA ILE A 146 -17.31 -14.26 21.31
C ILE A 146 -17.90 -15.29 20.34
N LYS A 147 -19.21 -15.29 20.19
CA LYS A 147 -19.95 -16.20 19.29
C LYS A 147 -20.43 -15.54 18.02
N SER A 148 -20.57 -14.21 18.06
CA SER A 148 -20.97 -13.38 16.92
C SER A 148 -20.26 -12.03 16.98
N ILE A 149 -20.32 -11.25 15.89
CA ILE A 149 -19.79 -9.88 15.87
C ILE A 149 -20.55 -8.94 16.81
N GLU A 150 -21.67 -9.35 17.37
CA GLU A 150 -22.43 -8.55 18.34
C GLU A 150 -21.93 -8.74 19.79
N ASP A 151 -21.11 -9.77 20.07
CA ASP A 151 -20.55 -10.05 21.40
C ASP A 151 -19.34 -9.15 21.71
N MET A 152 -19.52 -7.83 21.48
CA MET A 152 -18.42 -6.86 21.57
C MET A 152 -18.31 -6.17 22.93
N SER A 153 -19.32 -6.34 23.82
CA SER A 153 -19.34 -5.67 25.11
C SER A 153 -18.09 -5.95 25.92
N GLY A 154 -17.39 -4.90 26.31
CA GLY A 154 -16.15 -4.97 27.08
C GLY A 154 -14.93 -5.49 26.33
N LYS A 155 -15.05 -5.87 25.06
CA LYS A 155 -13.93 -6.40 24.25
C LYS A 155 -12.99 -5.31 23.79
N LYS A 156 -11.73 -5.67 23.58
CA LYS A 156 -10.71 -4.82 22.95
C LYS A 156 -10.48 -5.30 21.53
N VAL A 157 -10.61 -4.38 20.58
CA VAL A 157 -10.39 -4.65 19.16
C VAL A 157 -9.08 -4.04 18.72
N GLY A 158 -8.28 -4.77 17.95
CA GLY A 158 -7.07 -4.27 17.30
C GLY A 158 -7.22 -4.20 15.79
N THR A 159 -6.55 -3.23 15.17
CA THR A 159 -6.41 -3.12 13.72
C THR A 159 -5.16 -2.33 13.36
N GLN A 160 -4.85 -2.17 12.08
CA GLN A 160 -3.73 -1.32 11.66
C GLN A 160 -4.14 0.16 11.63
N THR A 161 -3.21 1.04 12.00
CA THR A 161 -3.41 2.50 11.99
C THR A 161 -3.66 3.02 10.57
N SER A 162 -4.68 3.86 10.41
CA SER A 162 -5.02 4.53 9.14
C SER A 162 -5.43 3.59 7.99
N CYS A 163 -5.77 2.33 8.28
CA CYS A 163 -6.38 1.44 7.31
C CYS A 163 -7.90 1.65 7.24
N TYR A 164 -8.53 1.18 6.18
CA TYR A 164 -10.00 1.29 6.05
C TYR A 164 -10.75 0.40 7.06
N ASN A 165 -10.14 -0.69 7.52
CA ASN A 165 -10.73 -1.55 8.55
C ASN A 165 -10.88 -0.84 9.90
N GLU A 166 -10.04 0.17 10.18
CA GLU A 166 -10.19 1.04 11.36
C GLU A 166 -11.51 1.82 11.28
N ASP A 167 -11.81 2.39 10.11
CA ASP A 167 -13.06 3.15 9.89
C ASP A 167 -14.29 2.23 9.91
N ASP A 168 -14.22 1.06 9.27
CA ASP A 168 -15.29 0.06 9.31
C ASP A 168 -15.60 -0.36 10.74
N THR A 169 -14.55 -0.60 11.54
CA THR A 169 -14.68 -0.99 12.95
C THR A 169 -15.33 0.12 13.79
N LYS A 170 -14.96 1.38 13.58
CA LYS A 170 -15.58 2.52 14.25
C LYS A 170 -17.06 2.66 13.89
N LYS A 171 -17.39 2.62 12.60
CA LYS A 171 -18.78 2.68 12.11
C LYS A 171 -19.61 1.53 12.65
N PHE A 172 -19.04 0.33 12.72
CA PHE A 172 -19.71 -0.82 13.31
C PHE A 172 -20.04 -0.60 14.79
N ASN A 173 -19.11 -0.06 15.57
CA ASN A 173 -19.35 0.27 16.97
C ASN A 173 -20.43 1.35 17.15
N GLU A 174 -20.42 2.39 16.34
CA GLU A 174 -21.46 3.43 16.32
C GLU A 174 -22.85 2.83 16.01
N LYS A 175 -22.91 1.86 15.07
CA LYS A 175 -24.13 1.13 14.77
C LYS A 175 -24.63 0.36 16.00
N LEU A 176 -23.77 -0.43 16.66
CA LEU A 176 -24.14 -1.16 17.87
C LEU A 176 -24.68 -0.24 18.95
N GLN A 177 -24.02 0.89 19.20
CA GLN A 177 -24.45 1.89 20.16
C GLN A 177 -25.80 2.53 19.78
N SER A 178 -26.03 2.80 18.49
CA SER A 178 -27.32 3.32 18.01
C SER A 178 -28.48 2.34 18.18
N GLU A 179 -28.17 1.04 18.21
CA GLU A 179 -29.10 -0.06 18.49
C GLU A 179 -29.28 -0.32 20.00
N GLY A 180 -28.63 0.46 20.86
CA GLY A 180 -28.68 0.32 22.31
C GLY A 180 -27.79 -0.79 22.89
N LYS A 181 -26.85 -1.30 22.08
CA LYS A 181 -25.81 -2.25 22.51
C LYS A 181 -24.59 -1.48 23.04
N GLU A 182 -23.81 -2.11 23.93
CA GLU A 182 -22.66 -1.44 24.55
C GLU A 182 -21.50 -1.21 23.57
N GLY A 183 -21.32 -2.12 22.60
CA GLY A 183 -20.17 -2.11 21.69
C GLY A 183 -18.87 -2.55 22.35
N TYR A 184 -17.74 -2.38 21.67
CA TYR A 184 -16.41 -2.68 22.21
C TYR A 184 -15.94 -1.60 23.22
N SER A 185 -15.05 -1.99 24.14
CA SER A 185 -14.52 -1.06 25.15
C SER A 185 -13.40 -0.17 24.64
N GLU A 186 -12.57 -0.70 23.72
CA GLU A 186 -11.38 -0.01 23.23
C GLU A 186 -11.03 -0.48 21.80
N LEU A 187 -10.67 0.47 20.94
CA LEU A 187 -10.03 0.20 19.64
C LEU A 187 -8.56 0.61 19.73
N LEU A 188 -7.66 -0.38 19.61
CA LEU A 188 -6.22 -0.18 19.58
C LEU A 188 -5.72 -0.27 18.15
N THR A 189 -4.84 0.64 17.77
CA THR A 189 -4.22 0.62 16.45
C THR A 189 -2.74 0.31 16.54
N TYR A 190 -2.23 -0.46 15.59
CA TYR A 190 -0.86 -0.96 15.50
C TYR A 190 -0.19 -0.50 14.21
N ASP A 191 1.12 -0.52 14.17
CA ASP A 191 1.86 -0.15 12.97
C ASP A 191 1.65 -1.15 11.83
N SER A 192 1.43 -2.43 12.17
CA SER A 192 1.16 -3.50 11.20
C SER A 192 0.15 -4.53 11.71
N PHE A 193 -0.47 -5.28 10.79
CA PHE A 193 -1.36 -6.39 11.18
C PHE A 193 -0.64 -7.54 11.89
N PRO A 194 0.59 -7.96 11.53
CA PRO A 194 1.34 -8.94 12.32
C PRO A 194 1.48 -8.57 13.80
N GLU A 195 1.65 -7.27 14.13
CA GLU A 195 1.66 -6.81 15.52
C GLU A 195 0.31 -6.99 16.20
N ALA A 196 -0.78 -6.59 15.52
CA ALA A 196 -2.14 -6.78 16.04
C ALA A 196 -2.43 -8.27 16.34
N PHE A 197 -2.06 -9.17 15.43
CA PHE A 197 -2.22 -10.62 15.64
C PHE A 197 -1.35 -11.16 16.79
N ALA A 198 -0.13 -10.66 16.96
CA ALA A 198 0.70 -11.00 18.09
C ALA A 198 0.06 -10.57 19.43
N GLU A 199 -0.53 -9.37 19.47
CA GLU A 199 -1.24 -8.87 20.65
C GLU A 199 -2.55 -9.64 20.91
N LEU A 200 -3.26 -10.10 19.87
CA LEU A 200 -4.40 -11.01 19.98
C LEU A 200 -3.96 -12.35 20.61
N LYS A 201 -2.88 -12.95 20.13
CA LYS A 201 -2.31 -14.20 20.67
C LYS A 201 -1.91 -14.06 22.13
N ASN A 202 -1.33 -12.92 22.49
CA ASN A 202 -0.89 -12.62 23.86
C ASN A 202 -2.05 -12.25 24.81
N GLY A 203 -3.29 -12.13 24.31
CA GLY A 203 -4.46 -11.80 25.12
C GLY A 203 -4.56 -10.34 25.54
N LYS A 204 -3.81 -9.43 24.91
CA LYS A 204 -3.92 -7.99 25.17
C LYS A 204 -5.12 -7.35 24.48
N ILE A 205 -5.54 -7.93 23.36
CA ILE A 205 -6.78 -7.63 22.64
C ILE A 205 -7.59 -8.92 22.49
N ASP A 206 -8.86 -8.79 22.18
CA ASP A 206 -9.80 -9.90 22.05
C ASP A 206 -10.11 -10.23 20.59
N LEU A 207 -10.00 -9.23 19.71
CA LEU A 207 -10.35 -9.31 18.30
C LEU A 207 -9.34 -8.54 17.46
N VAL A 208 -9.09 -9.03 16.24
CA VAL A 208 -8.45 -8.25 15.16
C VAL A 208 -9.45 -8.02 14.06
N ALA A 209 -9.59 -6.76 13.61
CA ALA A 209 -10.38 -6.37 12.45
C ALA A 209 -9.49 -6.23 11.22
N GLN A 210 -9.71 -7.05 10.17
CA GLN A 210 -8.93 -7.02 8.93
C GLN A 210 -9.76 -7.55 7.75
N ASN A 211 -9.22 -7.41 6.53
CA ASN A 211 -9.76 -7.98 5.30
C ASN A 211 -9.98 -9.50 5.42
N TYR A 212 -11.13 -9.98 4.93
CA TYR A 212 -11.47 -11.41 4.99
C TYR A 212 -10.42 -12.32 4.37
N ALA A 213 -9.92 -11.98 3.17
CA ALA A 213 -8.95 -12.84 2.47
C ALA A 213 -7.63 -12.97 3.25
N SER A 214 -7.14 -11.87 3.86
CA SER A 214 -5.96 -11.89 4.72
C SER A 214 -6.22 -12.64 6.02
N CYS A 215 -7.38 -12.44 6.65
CA CYS A 215 -7.78 -13.20 7.84
C CYS A 215 -7.83 -14.71 7.57
N ALA A 216 -8.41 -15.11 6.43
CA ALA A 216 -8.46 -16.52 6.02
C ALA A 216 -7.06 -17.11 5.86
N ALA A 217 -6.13 -16.39 5.24
CA ALA A 217 -4.74 -16.82 5.09
C ALA A 217 -4.02 -16.97 6.46
N VAL A 218 -4.18 -15.99 7.34
CA VAL A 218 -3.60 -16.03 8.70
C VAL A 218 -4.15 -17.19 9.50
N VAL A 219 -5.47 -17.40 9.49
CA VAL A 219 -6.11 -18.51 10.22
C VAL A 219 -5.70 -19.87 9.65
N MET A 220 -5.62 -19.99 8.32
CA MET A 220 -5.18 -21.24 7.67
C MET A 220 -3.75 -21.62 8.06
N LYS A 221 -2.87 -20.64 8.22
CA LYS A 221 -1.48 -20.85 8.68
C LYS A 221 -1.34 -21.09 10.18
N ASN A 222 -2.30 -20.60 10.97
CA ASN A 222 -2.27 -20.66 12.44
C ASN A 222 -3.60 -21.18 12.99
N PRO A 223 -4.07 -22.38 12.60
CA PRO A 223 -5.40 -22.88 12.93
C PRO A 223 -5.59 -23.21 14.41
N ASP A 224 -4.50 -23.38 15.16
CA ASP A 224 -4.51 -23.62 16.60
C ASP A 224 -4.54 -22.32 17.42
N ASP A 225 -4.22 -21.17 16.81
CA ASP A 225 -4.15 -19.89 17.50
C ASP A 225 -5.40 -19.01 17.25
N TYR A 226 -5.96 -19.07 16.02
CA TYR A 226 -6.97 -18.11 15.57
C TYR A 226 -8.16 -18.76 14.88
N GLU A 227 -9.29 -18.06 14.91
CA GLU A 227 -10.47 -18.37 14.11
C GLU A 227 -11.22 -17.09 13.73
N ILE A 228 -11.85 -17.09 12.55
CA ILE A 228 -12.72 -16.00 12.13
C ILE A 228 -14.04 -16.10 12.90
N VAL A 229 -14.61 -14.96 13.29
CA VAL A 229 -15.94 -14.90 13.88
C VAL A 229 -16.97 -15.21 12.80
N CYS A 230 -17.76 -16.26 13.02
CA CYS A 230 -18.74 -16.78 12.09
C CYS A 230 -20.13 -16.86 12.74
N ASP A 231 -21.17 -16.76 11.92
CA ASP A 231 -22.53 -17.04 12.33
C ASP A 231 -22.76 -18.54 12.67
N ASP A 232 -23.96 -18.89 13.11
CA ASP A 232 -24.35 -20.27 13.45
C ASP A 232 -24.25 -21.24 12.26
N SER A 233 -24.21 -20.74 11.02
CA SER A 233 -24.03 -21.56 9.81
C SER A 233 -22.56 -21.82 9.46
N GLY A 234 -21.63 -21.18 10.18
CA GLY A 234 -20.20 -21.23 9.93
C GLY A 234 -19.73 -20.24 8.85
N LYS A 235 -20.58 -19.30 8.42
CA LYS A 235 -20.22 -18.24 7.49
C LYS A 235 -19.62 -17.07 8.26
N ALA A 236 -18.49 -16.53 7.74
CA ALA A 236 -17.86 -15.35 8.31
C ALA A 236 -18.84 -14.17 8.36
N GLU A 237 -18.96 -13.55 9.52
CA GLU A 237 -19.76 -12.34 9.71
C GLU A 237 -18.97 -11.12 9.26
N MET A 238 -19.57 -10.35 8.36
CA MET A 238 -18.95 -9.18 7.74
C MET A 238 -19.22 -7.92 8.54
N VAL A 239 -18.19 -7.08 8.68
CA VAL A 239 -18.24 -5.78 9.36
C VAL A 239 -18.16 -4.68 8.31
N GLY A 240 -19.06 -3.69 8.42
CA GLY A 240 -19.06 -2.56 7.48
C GLY A 240 -19.90 -2.81 6.21
N THR A 241 -19.64 -2.00 5.21
CA THR A 241 -20.23 -2.10 3.86
C THR A 241 -19.24 -2.76 2.91
N ASP A 242 -19.72 -3.17 1.73
CA ASP A 242 -18.84 -3.68 0.68
C ASP A 242 -17.77 -2.61 0.34
N THR A 243 -16.54 -2.89 0.75
CA THR A 243 -15.38 -2.07 0.44
C THR A 243 -14.58 -2.75 -0.65
N TRP A 244 -14.14 -2.01 -1.64
CA TRP A 244 -13.23 -2.47 -2.67
C TRP A 244 -11.80 -2.06 -2.33
N VAL A 245 -10.84 -2.87 -2.72
CA VAL A 245 -9.42 -2.52 -2.60
C VAL A 245 -8.80 -2.32 -3.97
N SER A 246 -7.95 -1.32 -4.06
CA SER A 246 -7.27 -0.89 -5.29
C SER A 246 -5.92 -0.26 -4.97
N TRP A 247 -5.28 0.33 -5.95
CA TRP A 247 -4.02 1.05 -5.85
C TRP A 247 -4.24 2.55 -6.02
N ALA A 248 -3.24 3.35 -5.64
CA ALA A 248 -3.32 4.80 -5.77
C ALA A 248 -2.23 5.34 -6.69
N VAL A 249 -2.63 6.25 -7.57
CA VAL A 249 -1.77 7.04 -8.45
C VAL A 249 -2.05 8.52 -8.19
N ARG A 250 -1.06 9.41 -8.38
CA ARG A 250 -1.31 10.86 -8.29
C ARG A 250 -2.35 11.29 -9.32
N LYS A 251 -3.20 12.25 -8.95
CA LYS A 251 -4.31 12.71 -9.84
C LYS A 251 -3.81 13.30 -11.18
N GLU A 252 -2.64 13.90 -11.17
CA GLU A 252 -2.05 14.46 -12.39
C GLU A 252 -1.49 13.39 -13.33
N ASP A 253 -1.16 12.17 -12.86
CA ASP A 253 -0.53 11.11 -13.64
C ASP A 253 -1.59 10.25 -14.36
N THR A 254 -2.48 10.90 -15.11
CA THR A 254 -3.63 10.27 -15.76
C THR A 254 -3.24 9.20 -16.77
N GLU A 255 -2.15 9.40 -17.51
CA GLU A 255 -1.67 8.44 -18.50
C GLU A 255 -1.27 7.11 -17.84
N LEU A 256 -0.64 7.17 -16.66
CA LEU A 256 -0.28 5.98 -15.88
C LEU A 256 -1.52 5.29 -15.30
N SER A 257 -2.44 6.04 -14.71
CA SER A 257 -3.66 5.46 -14.14
C SER A 257 -4.55 4.83 -15.21
N ASP A 258 -4.68 5.46 -16.37
CA ASP A 258 -5.45 4.93 -17.50
C ASP A 258 -4.81 3.65 -18.04
N TYR A 259 -3.47 3.60 -18.13
CA TYR A 259 -2.75 2.40 -18.53
C TYR A 259 -2.98 1.26 -17.54
N ILE A 260 -2.79 1.48 -16.24
CA ILE A 260 -3.02 0.45 -15.21
C ILE A 260 -4.46 -0.06 -15.28
N ASN A 261 -5.45 0.83 -15.41
CA ASN A 261 -6.85 0.45 -15.53
C ASN A 261 -7.12 -0.36 -16.81
N SER A 262 -6.49 0.00 -17.92
CA SER A 262 -6.62 -0.75 -19.17
C SER A 262 -6.04 -2.18 -19.06
N GLU A 263 -4.94 -2.35 -18.32
CA GLU A 263 -4.36 -3.67 -18.06
C GLU A 263 -5.24 -4.49 -17.10
N ILE A 264 -5.79 -3.89 -16.03
CA ILE A 264 -6.73 -4.58 -15.13
C ILE A 264 -7.97 -5.05 -15.91
N HIS A 265 -8.53 -4.18 -16.78
CA HIS A 265 -9.66 -4.53 -17.63
C HIS A 265 -9.32 -5.69 -18.59
N LYS A 266 -8.19 -5.62 -19.28
CA LYS A 266 -7.68 -6.68 -20.15
C LYS A 266 -7.52 -8.00 -19.39
N PHE A 267 -6.90 -7.99 -18.19
CA PHE A 267 -6.72 -9.19 -17.37
C PHE A 267 -8.06 -9.75 -16.83
N LYS A 268 -9.06 -8.90 -16.68
CA LYS A 268 -10.43 -9.34 -16.37
C LYS A 268 -11.06 -10.05 -17.57
N GLU A 269 -10.98 -9.45 -18.77
CA GLU A 269 -11.58 -10.00 -19.99
C GLU A 269 -10.95 -11.31 -20.46
N ASP A 270 -9.61 -11.41 -20.39
CA ASP A 270 -8.88 -12.61 -20.86
C ASP A 270 -8.81 -13.73 -19.80
N GLY A 271 -9.32 -13.49 -18.58
CA GLY A 271 -9.37 -14.46 -17.48
C GLY A 271 -8.11 -14.50 -16.62
N THR A 272 -7.06 -13.74 -16.94
CA THR A 272 -5.81 -13.65 -16.16
C THR A 272 -6.08 -13.28 -14.71
N LEU A 273 -6.94 -12.26 -14.47
CA LEU A 273 -7.27 -11.82 -13.12
C LEU A 273 -7.97 -12.93 -12.32
N ALA A 274 -8.93 -13.64 -12.94
CA ALA A 274 -9.62 -14.74 -12.30
C ALA A 274 -8.70 -15.93 -11.97
N GLU A 275 -7.70 -16.20 -12.81
CA GLU A 275 -6.67 -17.21 -12.51
C GLU A 275 -5.80 -16.82 -11.32
N LEU A 276 -5.37 -15.57 -11.26
CA LEU A 276 -4.59 -15.04 -10.12
C LEU A 276 -5.42 -15.03 -8.84
N GLN A 277 -6.68 -14.65 -8.89
CA GLN A 277 -7.59 -14.73 -7.75
C GLN A 277 -7.73 -16.17 -7.24
N LYS A 278 -7.96 -17.14 -8.13
CA LYS A 278 -8.02 -18.56 -7.75
C LYS A 278 -6.70 -19.06 -7.16
N LYS A 279 -5.56 -18.62 -7.69
CA LYS A 279 -4.23 -18.98 -7.17
C LYS A 279 -4.06 -18.52 -5.72
N TRP A 280 -4.46 -17.30 -5.42
CA TRP A 280 -4.14 -16.65 -4.14
C TRP A 280 -5.26 -16.73 -3.10
N PHE A 281 -6.53 -16.79 -3.54
CA PHE A 281 -7.71 -16.78 -2.66
C PHE A 281 -8.57 -18.04 -2.77
N GLY A 282 -8.28 -18.93 -3.72
CA GLY A 282 -9.05 -20.17 -3.95
C GLY A 282 -10.27 -20.00 -4.83
N GLU A 283 -10.76 -18.79 -5.04
CA GLU A 283 -11.92 -18.46 -5.87
C GLU A 283 -11.72 -17.15 -6.62
N ALA A 284 -12.51 -16.95 -7.68
CA ALA A 284 -12.54 -15.70 -8.42
C ALA A 284 -13.73 -14.83 -7.95
N THR A 285 -13.49 -13.53 -7.85
CA THR A 285 -14.50 -12.52 -7.52
C THR A 285 -14.73 -11.63 -8.74
N ASP A 286 -15.99 -11.39 -9.09
CA ASP A 286 -16.32 -10.39 -10.11
C ASP A 286 -16.12 -8.98 -9.52
N LEU A 287 -15.41 -8.13 -10.25
CA LEU A 287 -14.98 -6.82 -9.79
C LEU A 287 -15.62 -5.72 -10.66
N PRO A 288 -16.10 -4.63 -10.06
CA PRO A 288 -16.62 -3.50 -10.82
C PRO A 288 -15.48 -2.70 -11.48
N GLU A 289 -15.81 -2.03 -12.58
CA GLU A 289 -14.93 -1.07 -13.27
C GLU A 289 -15.48 0.35 -13.21
N SER A 290 -16.66 0.54 -12.62
CA SER A 290 -17.31 1.85 -12.45
C SER A 290 -18.14 1.87 -11.15
N ASP A 291 -18.44 3.08 -10.67
CA ASP A 291 -19.37 3.34 -9.55
C ASP A 291 -19.02 2.61 -8.25
N TYR A 292 -17.74 2.34 -8.02
CA TYR A 292 -17.24 1.63 -6.84
C TYR A 292 -16.74 2.58 -5.73
N ILE A 293 -16.70 3.87 -5.98
CA ILE A 293 -16.29 4.88 -4.98
C ILE A 293 -17.47 5.12 -4.03
N PRO A 294 -17.30 4.92 -2.71
CA PRO A 294 -18.37 5.13 -1.75
C PRO A 294 -18.89 6.57 -1.82
N ALA A 295 -20.20 6.75 -1.69
CA ALA A 295 -20.77 8.06 -1.40
C ALA A 295 -20.30 8.52 0.00
N GLU A 296 -20.11 9.84 0.16
CA GLU A 296 -19.75 10.45 1.44
C GLU A 296 -20.81 10.19 2.54
#